data_7995f20fbdd30ea7348cbee52f2e325b
#
_entry.id   7995f20fbdd30ea7348cbee52f2e325b
#
_cell.length_a   1.000
_cell.length_b   1.000
_cell.length_c   1.000
_cell.angle_alpha   90.00
_cell.angle_beta   90.00
_cell.angle_gamma   90.00
#
_symmetry.space_group_name_H-M   'P 1'
#
loop_
_entity.id
_entity.type
_entity.pdbx_description
1 polymer ?
#
loop_
_entity_poly.entity_id
_entity_poly.type
_entity_poly.pdbx_seq_one_letter_code
_entity_poly.pdbx_strand_id
1 'polypeptide(L)'
;MIIKENNNPVPAEKYEKAGYDAERKVAYYLKMAFGSEPRLLILHDIRLEFEDGITVQMDHLLIHQYGLIIIESKSVAGKLQVKEDGQWVRWFSNQSRGMHNPIKQAQLQGQTLKRVLLNSSKENSRKVLEKFPIDVLVSISDSGEFIANKRNLYPEVCKADQVDDRVKEVVLSRAKNALSDDFVLSDINKMKLAEHLVKNHKPYQKKSELDIIIPTVESINKTKNEITKIKIPTQPKQETSTYNPFNKQKTAVGILGIIASAINGPEIKFEHHCLHCKSNKIEIKYGNNYYFKCLNCSKNYPVTTACHTCKKTLKIRKDKKYFFAECSACNTSELFHVNL
;
A
#
# COMPACT_ATOMS: atom_id res chain seq x y z
N MET A 1 -7.13 4.27 10.59
CA MET A 1 -6.93 3.16 11.58
C MET A 1 -5.56 2.52 11.35
N ILE A 2 -4.77 2.31 12.41
CA ILE A 2 -3.45 1.67 12.29
C ILE A 2 -3.63 0.15 12.28
N ILE A 3 -3.10 -0.50 11.25
CA ILE A 3 -3.13 -1.96 11.06
C ILE A 3 -1.81 -2.59 11.48
N LYS A 4 -0.70 -1.90 11.25
CA LYS A 4 0.63 -2.35 11.68
C LYS A 4 1.42 -1.19 12.25
N GLU A 5 1.90 -1.36 13.48
CA GLU A 5 2.84 -0.43 14.12
C GLU A 5 4.29 -0.75 13.69
N ASN A 6 5.17 0.24 13.82
CA ASN A 6 6.61 0.00 13.73
C ASN A 6 7.12 -0.46 15.11
N ASN A 7 7.42 -1.75 15.22
CA ASN A 7 7.89 -2.39 16.46
C ASN A 7 9.42 -2.65 16.44
N ASN A 8 10.16 -2.01 15.54
CA ASN A 8 11.60 -2.16 15.49
C ASN A 8 12.24 -1.61 16.78
N PRO A 9 13.30 -2.24 17.28
CA PRO A 9 14.04 -1.73 18.43
C PRO A 9 14.72 -0.40 18.08
N VAL A 10 14.94 0.42 19.09
CA VAL A 10 15.65 1.70 18.92
C VAL A 10 17.09 1.41 18.52
N PRO A 11 17.58 1.90 17.36
CA PRO A 11 18.94 1.69 16.96
C PRO A 11 19.95 2.35 17.91
N ALA A 12 21.10 1.71 18.12
CA ALA A 12 22.18 2.25 18.93
C ALA A 12 22.98 3.32 18.17
N GLU A 13 23.15 3.13 16.88
CA GLU A 13 23.92 4.03 16.02
C GLU A 13 23.18 5.37 15.81
N LYS A 14 23.90 6.49 16.00
CA LYS A 14 23.34 7.84 15.95
C LYS A 14 22.58 8.15 14.66
N TYR A 15 23.09 7.72 13.51
CA TYR A 15 22.45 7.98 12.21
C TYR A 15 21.21 7.12 11.98
N GLU A 16 21.28 5.84 12.34
CA GLU A 16 20.13 4.93 12.29
C GLU A 16 19.03 5.43 13.24
N LYS A 17 19.40 5.88 14.43
CA LYS A 17 18.48 6.45 15.41
C LYS A 17 17.79 7.71 14.88
N ALA A 18 18.51 8.60 14.19
CA ALA A 18 17.89 9.79 13.60
C ALA A 18 16.83 9.45 12.54
N GLY A 19 17.06 8.40 11.72
CA GLY A 19 16.07 7.87 10.79
C GLY A 19 14.84 7.31 11.52
N TYR A 20 15.08 6.44 12.48
CA TYR A 20 14.06 5.86 13.32
C TYR A 20 13.18 6.91 14.04
N ASP A 21 13.81 7.96 14.60
CA ASP A 21 13.08 9.04 15.27
C ASP A 21 12.22 9.85 14.27
N ALA A 22 12.69 10.04 13.02
CA ALA A 22 11.92 10.70 11.98
C ALA A 22 10.69 9.87 11.57
N GLU A 23 10.84 8.56 11.36
CA GLU A 23 9.72 7.65 11.09
C GLU A 23 8.71 7.63 12.24
N ARG A 24 9.18 7.52 13.48
CA ARG A 24 8.30 7.58 14.65
C ARG A 24 7.52 8.89 14.78
N LYS A 25 8.14 9.99 14.39
CA LYS A 25 7.49 11.29 14.42
C LYS A 25 6.33 11.37 13.42
N VAL A 26 6.55 10.89 12.20
CA VAL A 26 5.49 10.78 11.18
C VAL A 26 4.38 9.83 11.66
N ALA A 27 4.76 8.65 12.20
CA ALA A 27 3.79 7.71 12.76
C ALA A 27 2.93 8.33 13.86
N TYR A 28 3.51 9.16 14.72
CA TYR A 28 2.79 9.90 15.75
C TYR A 28 1.73 10.83 15.15
N TYR A 29 2.08 11.68 14.17
CA TYR A 29 1.12 12.60 13.56
C TYR A 29 0.01 11.84 12.81
N LEU A 30 0.36 10.80 12.08
CA LEU A 30 -0.62 9.95 11.41
C LEU A 30 -1.58 9.26 12.40
N LYS A 31 -1.07 8.81 13.55
CA LYS A 31 -1.88 8.21 14.61
C LYS A 31 -2.83 9.22 15.24
N MET A 32 -2.36 10.41 15.53
CA MET A 32 -3.19 11.48 16.11
C MET A 32 -4.31 11.89 15.16
N ALA A 33 -4.01 12.02 13.86
CA ALA A 33 -4.99 12.47 12.87
C ALA A 33 -5.96 11.37 12.42
N PHE A 34 -5.49 10.13 12.27
CA PHE A 34 -6.22 9.06 11.58
C PHE A 34 -6.33 7.75 12.38
N GLY A 35 -5.82 7.69 13.60
CA GLY A 35 -5.79 6.45 14.39
C GLY A 35 -7.17 5.80 14.58
N SER A 36 -8.23 6.59 14.65
CA SER A 36 -9.62 6.15 14.76
C SER A 36 -10.42 6.23 13.45
N GLU A 37 -9.78 6.60 12.32
CA GLU A 37 -10.46 6.77 11.04
C GLU A 37 -10.44 5.44 10.25
N PRO A 38 -11.59 4.71 10.14
CA PRO A 38 -11.63 3.39 9.51
C PRO A 38 -11.49 3.44 7.98
N ARG A 39 -11.70 4.61 7.37
CA ARG A 39 -11.62 4.77 5.91
C ARG A 39 -10.18 4.84 5.40
N LEU A 40 -9.22 5.11 6.29
CA LEU A 40 -7.78 5.16 6.00
C LEU A 40 -7.06 4.10 6.84
N LEU A 41 -6.47 3.10 6.19
CA LEU A 41 -5.67 2.06 6.84
C LEU A 41 -4.20 2.42 6.75
N ILE A 42 -3.47 2.29 7.85
CA ILE A 42 -2.07 2.71 7.96
C ILE A 42 -1.23 1.51 8.37
N LEU A 43 -0.17 1.27 7.61
CA LEU A 43 0.83 0.24 7.88
C LEU A 43 2.19 0.93 7.97
N HIS A 44 2.85 0.82 9.11
CA HIS A 44 4.19 1.34 9.31
C HIS A 44 5.23 0.25 9.09
N ASP A 45 6.37 0.61 8.50
CA ASP A 45 7.52 -0.26 8.26
C ASP A 45 7.10 -1.58 7.56
N ILE A 46 6.58 -1.47 6.35
CA ILE A 46 6.25 -2.62 5.52
C ILE A 46 7.43 -2.95 4.62
N ARG A 47 8.03 -4.12 4.85
CA ARG A 47 9.07 -4.69 4.00
C ARG A 47 8.57 -5.98 3.36
N LEU A 48 8.61 -6.03 2.05
CA LEU A 48 8.21 -7.18 1.25
C LEU A 48 9.43 -7.68 0.47
N GLU A 49 9.54 -9.00 0.36
CA GLU A 49 10.57 -9.68 -0.40
C GLU A 49 9.91 -10.63 -1.39
N PHE A 50 10.32 -10.55 -2.64
CA PHE A 50 9.72 -11.27 -3.75
C PHE A 50 10.62 -12.41 -4.24
N GLU A 51 10.05 -13.36 -5.00
CA GLU A 51 10.75 -14.57 -5.46
C GLU A 51 11.97 -14.26 -6.36
N ASP A 52 11.97 -13.12 -7.04
CA ASP A 52 13.09 -12.63 -7.86
C ASP A 52 14.20 -11.94 -7.05
N GLY A 53 14.13 -11.99 -5.71
CA GLY A 53 15.07 -11.36 -4.80
C GLY A 53 14.88 -9.84 -4.66
N ILE A 54 13.90 -9.25 -5.34
CA ILE A 54 13.56 -7.83 -5.19
C ILE A 54 12.96 -7.61 -3.81
N THR A 55 13.44 -6.58 -3.14
CA THR A 55 12.88 -6.13 -1.86
C THR A 55 12.34 -4.71 -1.99
N VAL A 56 11.25 -4.44 -1.33
CA VAL A 56 10.70 -3.09 -1.16
C VAL A 56 10.41 -2.85 0.32
N GLN A 57 10.88 -1.74 0.84
CA GLN A 57 10.56 -1.29 2.19
C GLN A 57 9.94 0.09 2.10
N MET A 58 8.84 0.28 2.78
CA MET A 58 8.08 1.53 2.84
C MET A 58 7.95 1.93 4.30
N ASP A 59 8.37 3.13 4.66
CA ASP A 59 8.30 3.62 6.03
C ASP A 59 6.84 3.69 6.49
N HIS A 60 5.96 4.24 5.63
CA HIS A 60 4.52 4.24 5.87
C HIS A 60 3.78 3.99 4.56
N LEU A 61 2.83 3.06 4.59
CA LEU A 61 1.90 2.79 3.51
C LEU A 61 0.47 3.04 4.00
N LEU A 62 -0.24 3.91 3.32
CA LEU A 62 -1.63 4.23 3.61
C LEU A 62 -2.51 3.67 2.50
N ILE A 63 -3.61 3.04 2.88
CA ILE A 63 -4.60 2.46 1.97
C ILE A 63 -5.91 3.21 2.17
N HIS A 64 -6.40 3.87 1.11
CA HIS A 64 -7.69 4.55 1.11
C HIS A 64 -8.57 4.07 -0.05
N GLN A 65 -9.82 4.51 -0.10
CA GLN A 65 -10.77 4.04 -1.11
C GLN A 65 -10.32 4.30 -2.55
N TYR A 66 -9.54 5.35 -2.79
CA TYR A 66 -9.20 5.83 -4.13
C TYR A 66 -7.76 5.56 -4.53
N GLY A 67 -6.96 4.91 -3.69
CA GLY A 67 -5.54 4.68 -3.97
C GLY A 67 -4.71 4.27 -2.78
N LEU A 68 -3.41 4.27 -2.98
CA LEU A 68 -2.39 4.09 -1.95
C LEU A 68 -1.57 5.37 -1.83
N ILE A 69 -1.02 5.63 -0.64
CA ILE A 69 -0.05 6.70 -0.42
C ILE A 69 1.17 6.07 0.26
N ILE A 70 2.34 6.23 -0.34
CA ILE A 70 3.62 5.89 0.29
C ILE A 70 4.22 7.16 0.85
N ILE A 71 4.60 7.14 2.12
CA ILE A 71 5.30 8.26 2.77
C ILE A 71 6.70 7.79 3.13
N GLU A 72 7.68 8.42 2.53
CA GLU A 72 9.10 8.25 2.81
C GLU A 72 9.54 9.29 3.84
N SER A 73 10.12 8.86 4.95
CA SER A 73 10.58 9.73 6.05
C SER A 73 12.06 10.06 5.89
N LYS A 74 12.42 11.31 6.07
CA LYS A 74 13.82 11.76 6.03
C LYS A 74 14.17 12.59 7.26
N SER A 75 15.13 12.11 8.04
CA SER A 75 15.71 12.90 9.14
C SER A 75 16.54 14.05 8.58
N VAL A 76 16.05 15.28 8.70
CA VAL A 76 16.73 16.48 8.22
C VAL A 76 16.92 17.43 9.40
N ALA A 77 18.15 17.52 9.91
CA ALA A 77 18.49 18.43 11.02
C ALA A 77 18.82 19.86 10.56
N GLY A 78 19.06 20.06 9.26
CA GLY A 78 19.37 21.35 8.65
C GLY A 78 18.52 21.60 7.42
N LYS A 79 19.16 21.81 6.25
CA LYS A 79 18.47 22.11 5.01
C LYS A 79 18.51 20.93 4.04
N LEU A 80 17.41 20.65 3.40
CA LEU A 80 17.29 19.82 2.24
C LEU A 80 17.01 20.71 1.04
N GLN A 81 17.89 20.71 0.05
CA GLN A 81 17.80 21.61 -1.10
C GLN A 81 17.82 20.83 -2.39
N VAL A 82 17.01 21.27 -3.35
CA VAL A 82 17.13 20.87 -4.75
C VAL A 82 17.80 22.00 -5.51
N LYS A 83 18.99 21.73 -6.08
CA LYS A 83 19.74 22.70 -6.89
C LYS A 83 19.05 22.95 -8.23
N GLU A 84 19.47 23.99 -8.94
CA GLU A 84 18.89 24.35 -10.26
C GLU A 84 19.11 23.26 -11.33
N ASP A 85 20.14 22.44 -11.17
CA ASP A 85 20.44 21.27 -12.03
C ASP A 85 19.64 20.00 -11.64
N GLY A 86 18.76 20.09 -10.60
CA GLY A 86 17.94 18.98 -10.12
C GLY A 86 18.62 18.07 -9.10
N GLN A 87 19.85 18.34 -8.70
CA GLN A 87 20.53 17.57 -7.67
C GLN A 87 19.93 17.83 -6.29
N TRP A 88 19.72 16.75 -5.53
CA TRP A 88 19.30 16.80 -4.14
C TRP A 88 20.53 16.83 -3.23
N VAL A 89 20.58 17.81 -2.33
CA VAL A 89 21.66 17.97 -1.38
C VAL A 89 21.11 18.21 0.03
N ARG A 90 21.83 17.66 1.00
CA ARG A 90 21.57 17.90 2.42
C ARG A 90 22.68 18.78 2.98
N TRP A 91 22.32 19.81 3.73
CA TRP A 91 23.25 20.72 4.39
C TRP A 91 23.44 20.35 5.85
N PHE A 92 24.69 20.29 6.26
CA PHE A 92 25.12 20.16 7.64
C PHE A 92 26.04 21.35 7.93
N SER A 93 25.57 22.27 8.79
CA SER A 93 26.24 23.56 8.97
C SER A 93 26.44 24.25 7.60
N ASN A 94 27.66 24.53 7.19
CA ASN A 94 27.96 25.20 5.91
C ASN A 94 28.41 24.22 4.80
N GLN A 95 28.31 22.90 5.02
CA GLN A 95 28.71 21.90 4.03
C GLN A 95 27.50 21.18 3.46
N SER A 96 27.44 21.03 2.15
CA SER A 96 26.42 20.25 1.48
C SER A 96 26.95 18.90 1.03
N ARG A 97 26.12 17.85 1.16
CA ARG A 97 26.38 16.52 0.62
C ARG A 97 25.25 16.11 -0.29
N GLY A 98 25.58 15.53 -1.44
CA GLY A 98 24.60 14.93 -2.35
C GLY A 98 23.83 13.80 -1.67
N MET A 99 22.57 13.64 -2.04
CA MET A 99 21.74 12.53 -1.61
C MET A 99 20.86 12.04 -2.75
N HIS A 100 20.36 10.81 -2.63
CA HIS A 100 19.36 10.32 -3.55
C HIS A 100 18.07 11.14 -3.46
N ASN A 101 17.38 11.30 -4.61
CA ASN A 101 16.07 11.93 -4.66
C ASN A 101 15.05 11.07 -3.90
N PRO A 102 14.50 11.54 -2.75
CA PRO A 102 13.59 10.73 -1.94
C PRO A 102 12.20 10.55 -2.60
N ILE A 103 11.77 11.50 -3.44
CA ILE A 103 10.54 11.33 -4.23
C ILE A 103 10.72 10.17 -5.21
N LYS A 104 11.88 10.13 -5.90
CA LYS A 104 12.18 9.02 -6.83
C LYS A 104 12.26 7.68 -6.11
N GLN A 105 12.81 7.67 -4.90
CA GLN A 105 12.85 6.47 -4.05
C GLN A 105 11.43 5.97 -3.76
N ALA A 106 10.54 6.82 -3.26
CA ALA A 106 9.16 6.45 -2.97
C ALA A 106 8.39 6.04 -4.25
N GLN A 107 8.64 6.71 -5.39
CA GLN A 107 8.06 6.33 -6.67
C GLN A 107 8.49 4.92 -7.12
N LEU A 108 9.78 4.57 -6.95
CA LEU A 108 10.29 3.23 -7.28
C LEU A 108 9.69 2.16 -6.36
N GLN A 109 9.52 2.46 -5.06
CA GLN A 109 8.81 1.58 -4.12
C GLN A 109 7.37 1.34 -4.62
N GLY A 110 6.65 2.40 -5.00
CA GLY A 110 5.29 2.32 -5.54
C GLY A 110 5.20 1.54 -6.85
N GLN A 111 6.12 1.77 -7.78
CA GLN A 111 6.20 1.02 -9.05
C GLN A 111 6.45 -0.48 -8.81
N THR A 112 7.35 -0.81 -7.87
CA THR A 112 7.65 -2.19 -7.50
C THR A 112 6.43 -2.86 -6.86
N LEU A 113 5.79 -2.20 -5.90
CA LEU A 113 4.55 -2.69 -5.28
C LEU A 113 3.47 -2.90 -6.34
N LYS A 114 3.25 -1.92 -7.23
CA LYS A 114 2.24 -2.01 -8.30
C LYS A 114 2.52 -3.18 -9.25
N ARG A 115 3.77 -3.35 -9.69
CA ARG A 115 4.19 -4.46 -10.56
C ARG A 115 3.85 -5.81 -9.94
N VAL A 116 4.13 -5.98 -8.65
CA VAL A 116 3.83 -7.22 -7.93
C VAL A 116 2.33 -7.44 -7.82
N LEU A 117 1.58 -6.43 -7.44
CA LEU A 117 0.12 -6.51 -7.37
C LEU A 117 -0.49 -6.88 -8.75
N LEU A 118 0.03 -6.32 -9.84
CA LEU A 118 -0.41 -6.64 -11.20
C LEU A 118 -0.07 -8.07 -11.60
N ASN A 119 1.16 -8.53 -11.35
CA ASN A 119 1.61 -9.87 -11.73
C ASN A 119 0.86 -10.98 -10.97
N SER A 120 0.40 -10.66 -9.77
CA SER A 120 -0.34 -11.58 -8.91
C SER A 120 -1.85 -11.60 -9.17
N SER A 121 -2.37 -10.76 -10.05
CA SER A 121 -3.81 -10.53 -10.19
C SER A 121 -4.39 -11.25 -11.42
N LYS A 122 -5.66 -11.71 -11.27
CA LYS A 122 -6.48 -12.19 -12.38
C LYS A 122 -6.82 -11.02 -13.32
N GLU A 123 -7.17 -11.31 -14.56
CA GLU A 123 -7.42 -10.35 -15.64
C GLU A 123 -8.36 -9.18 -15.24
N ASN A 124 -9.48 -9.47 -14.61
CA ASN A 124 -10.44 -8.44 -14.19
C ASN A 124 -9.87 -7.49 -13.11
N SER A 125 -9.09 -8.03 -12.16
CA SER A 125 -8.43 -7.23 -11.13
C SER A 125 -7.27 -6.43 -11.68
N ARG A 126 -6.59 -6.98 -12.68
CA ARG A 126 -5.46 -6.33 -13.33
C ARG A 126 -5.88 -5.01 -13.96
N LYS A 127 -7.03 -4.97 -14.66
CA LYS A 127 -7.60 -3.75 -15.26
C LYS A 127 -7.88 -2.66 -14.22
N VAL A 128 -8.33 -3.03 -13.03
CA VAL A 128 -8.53 -2.10 -11.91
C VAL A 128 -7.19 -1.62 -11.38
N LEU A 129 -6.26 -2.53 -11.11
CA LEU A 129 -4.95 -2.22 -10.55
C LEU A 129 -4.07 -1.38 -11.49
N GLU A 130 -4.18 -1.57 -12.81
CA GLU A 130 -3.46 -0.74 -13.79
C GLU A 130 -3.78 0.74 -13.64
N LYS A 131 -5.05 1.04 -13.34
CA LYS A 131 -5.53 2.43 -13.15
C LYS A 131 -5.46 2.90 -11.69
N PHE A 132 -5.21 1.98 -10.75
CA PHE A 132 -5.20 2.30 -9.33
C PHE A 132 -3.98 3.18 -8.98
N PRO A 133 -4.21 4.40 -8.47
CA PRO A 133 -3.11 5.33 -8.21
C PRO A 133 -2.31 4.94 -6.97
N ILE A 134 -1.00 5.17 -7.04
CA ILE A 134 -0.10 5.15 -5.90
C ILE A 134 0.57 6.51 -5.83
N ASP A 135 0.18 7.29 -4.85
CA ASP A 135 0.76 8.61 -4.58
C ASP A 135 1.95 8.47 -3.66
N VAL A 136 2.84 9.47 -3.70
CA VAL A 136 4.02 9.50 -2.85
C VAL A 136 4.13 10.82 -2.13
N LEU A 137 4.54 10.76 -0.87
CA LEU A 137 4.91 11.92 -0.06
C LEU A 137 6.31 11.68 0.52
N VAL A 138 7.02 12.77 0.74
CA VAL A 138 8.29 12.79 1.45
C VAL A 138 8.13 13.68 2.66
N SER A 139 8.26 13.11 3.83
CA SER A 139 8.18 13.85 5.09
C SER A 139 9.58 14.12 5.62
N ILE A 140 9.92 15.39 5.83
CA ILE A 140 11.16 15.81 6.51
C ILE A 140 10.88 16.15 7.96
N SER A 141 11.92 16.12 8.80
CA SER A 141 11.80 16.50 10.23
C SER A 141 11.21 17.89 10.39
N ASP A 142 10.47 18.12 11.49
CA ASP A 142 9.83 19.40 11.81
C ASP A 142 10.84 20.56 11.86
N SER A 143 12.07 20.28 12.34
CA SER A 143 13.17 21.26 12.40
C SER A 143 13.90 21.45 11.08
N GLY A 144 13.61 20.64 10.07
CA GLY A 144 14.23 20.72 8.76
C GLY A 144 13.69 21.88 7.92
N GLU A 145 14.51 22.42 7.03
CA GLU A 145 14.11 23.41 6.03
C GLU A 145 14.18 22.76 4.63
N PHE A 146 13.11 22.87 3.84
CA PHE A 146 13.13 22.45 2.45
C PHE A 146 13.29 23.65 1.52
N ILE A 147 14.26 23.61 0.64
CA ILE A 147 14.54 24.63 -0.36
C ILE A 147 14.31 24.03 -1.75
N ALA A 148 13.18 24.33 -2.33
CA ALA A 148 12.86 23.97 -3.72
C ALA A 148 13.71 24.78 -4.70
N ASN A 149 13.97 24.23 -5.90
CA ASN A 149 14.49 25.06 -6.96
C ASN A 149 13.38 25.97 -7.54
N LYS A 150 13.75 27.00 -8.27
CA LYS A 150 12.80 28.00 -8.80
C LYS A 150 11.85 27.43 -9.88
N ARG A 151 12.15 26.24 -10.42
CA ARG A 151 11.39 25.64 -11.54
C ARG A 151 10.27 24.75 -11.08
N ASN A 152 10.38 24.15 -9.88
CA ASN A 152 9.43 23.15 -9.38
C ASN A 152 9.06 23.41 -7.92
N LEU A 153 7.80 23.20 -7.58
CA LEU A 153 7.28 23.38 -6.21
C LEU A 153 7.42 22.17 -5.30
N TYR A 154 7.65 20.97 -5.87
CA TYR A 154 7.74 19.69 -5.14
C TYR A 154 6.60 19.48 -4.13
N PRO A 155 5.35 19.41 -4.58
CA PRO A 155 4.19 19.28 -3.71
C PRO A 155 4.19 17.99 -2.91
N GLU A 156 5.02 17.02 -3.28
CA GLU A 156 5.20 15.76 -2.55
C GLU A 156 5.97 15.95 -1.24
N VAL A 157 6.70 17.06 -1.06
CA VAL A 157 7.53 17.29 0.13
C VAL A 157 6.78 18.11 1.15
N CYS A 158 6.76 17.64 2.40
CA CYS A 158 6.18 18.35 3.54
C CYS A 158 7.02 18.13 4.81
N LYS A 159 6.77 18.92 5.84
CA LYS A 159 7.27 18.64 7.18
C LYS A 159 6.44 17.55 7.85
N ALA A 160 7.00 16.89 8.85
CA ALA A 160 6.31 15.84 9.58
C ALA A 160 5.03 16.33 10.25
N ASP A 161 5.02 17.54 10.79
CA ASP A 161 3.85 18.20 11.40
C ASP A 161 2.75 18.60 10.40
N GLN A 162 3.01 18.52 9.09
CA GLN A 162 2.09 18.84 8.00
C GLN A 162 1.60 17.57 7.25
N VAL A 163 2.08 16.40 7.64
CA VAL A 163 1.87 15.17 6.87
C VAL A 163 0.40 14.78 6.79
N ASP A 164 -0.37 15.01 7.86
CA ASP A 164 -1.79 14.68 7.90
C ASP A 164 -2.62 15.56 6.96
N ASP A 165 -2.30 16.85 6.85
CA ASP A 165 -2.98 17.75 5.91
C ASP A 165 -2.66 17.38 4.47
N ARG A 166 -1.39 17.03 4.16
CA ARG A 166 -1.02 16.54 2.82
C ARG A 166 -1.72 15.23 2.46
N VAL A 167 -1.85 14.31 3.41
CA VAL A 167 -2.64 13.07 3.20
C VAL A 167 -4.09 13.40 2.90
N LYS A 168 -4.72 14.31 3.65
CA LYS A 168 -6.11 14.77 3.38
C LYS A 168 -6.24 15.37 1.98
N GLU A 169 -5.32 16.24 1.57
CA GLU A 169 -5.31 16.85 0.24
C GLU A 169 -5.24 15.81 -0.88
N VAL A 170 -4.32 14.82 -0.76
CA VAL A 170 -4.18 13.74 -1.74
C VAL A 170 -5.47 12.93 -1.82
N VAL A 171 -6.02 12.49 -0.69
CA VAL A 171 -7.26 11.69 -0.64
C VAL A 171 -8.43 12.48 -1.25
N LEU A 172 -8.57 13.76 -0.91
CA LEU A 172 -9.62 14.63 -1.47
C LEU A 172 -9.46 14.84 -2.97
N SER A 173 -8.24 15.05 -3.45
CA SER A 173 -7.94 15.18 -4.87
C SER A 173 -8.32 13.90 -5.63
N ARG A 174 -7.96 12.73 -5.11
CA ARG A 174 -8.32 11.44 -5.71
C ARG A 174 -9.83 11.20 -5.68
N ALA A 175 -10.51 11.55 -4.58
CA ALA A 175 -11.97 11.46 -4.47
C ALA A 175 -12.70 12.33 -5.50
N LYS A 176 -12.21 13.56 -5.76
CA LYS A 176 -12.77 14.46 -6.78
C LYS A 176 -12.57 13.94 -8.21
N ASN A 177 -11.44 13.26 -8.46
CA ASN A 177 -11.06 12.76 -9.77
C ASN A 177 -11.56 11.33 -10.03
N ALA A 178 -12.16 10.66 -9.06
CA ALA A 178 -12.78 9.36 -9.23
C ALA A 178 -14.09 9.51 -10.03
N LEU A 179 -13.97 9.46 -11.36
CA LEU A 179 -15.11 9.67 -12.29
C LEU A 179 -16.05 8.47 -12.38
N SER A 180 -15.67 7.31 -11.89
CA SER A 180 -16.49 6.10 -11.85
C SER A 180 -16.24 5.30 -10.58
N ASP A 181 -17.28 4.66 -10.06
CA ASP A 181 -17.22 3.79 -8.87
C ASP A 181 -16.37 2.52 -9.11
N ASP A 182 -15.99 2.23 -10.37
CA ASP A 182 -15.27 1.01 -10.76
C ASP A 182 -13.85 0.91 -10.19
N PHE A 183 -13.29 2.02 -9.69
CA PHE A 183 -11.93 2.11 -9.15
C PHE A 183 -11.90 2.38 -7.64
N VAL A 184 -13.01 2.20 -6.96
CA VAL A 184 -13.12 2.46 -5.52
C VAL A 184 -12.93 1.15 -4.76
N LEU A 185 -11.89 1.08 -3.90
CA LEU A 185 -11.72 -0.05 -2.99
C LEU A 185 -12.80 -0.02 -1.90
N SER A 186 -13.55 -1.11 -1.79
CA SER A 186 -14.45 -1.32 -0.65
C SER A 186 -13.64 -1.47 0.65
N ASP A 187 -14.29 -1.22 1.80
CA ASP A 187 -13.63 -1.39 3.10
C ASP A 187 -13.13 -2.82 3.31
N ILE A 188 -13.87 -3.82 2.83
CA ILE A 188 -13.46 -5.23 2.86
C ILE A 188 -12.18 -5.44 2.04
N ASN A 189 -12.11 -4.89 0.85
CA ASN A 189 -10.95 -5.07 -0.03
C ASN A 189 -9.72 -4.31 0.50
N LYS A 190 -9.90 -3.12 1.09
CA LYS A 190 -8.83 -2.41 1.80
C LYS A 190 -8.26 -3.26 2.93
N MET A 191 -9.15 -3.83 3.78
CA MET A 191 -8.74 -4.66 4.91
C MET A 191 -8.01 -5.92 4.45
N LYS A 192 -8.54 -6.65 3.45
CA LYS A 192 -7.89 -7.83 2.89
C LYS A 192 -6.50 -7.51 2.31
N LEU A 193 -6.36 -6.37 1.63
CA LEU A 193 -5.07 -5.92 1.11
C LEU A 193 -4.10 -5.63 2.26
N ALA A 194 -4.55 -4.91 3.28
CA ALA A 194 -3.74 -4.61 4.46
C ALA A 194 -3.28 -5.88 5.19
N GLU A 195 -4.20 -6.81 5.47
CA GLU A 195 -3.89 -8.10 6.11
C GLU A 195 -2.90 -8.92 5.29
N HIS A 196 -3.07 -8.95 3.96
CA HIS A 196 -2.15 -9.64 3.07
C HIS A 196 -0.74 -9.06 3.14
N LEU A 197 -0.61 -7.73 3.11
CA LEU A 197 0.68 -7.05 3.20
C LEU A 197 1.35 -7.30 4.55
N VAL A 198 0.58 -7.27 5.65
CA VAL A 198 1.09 -7.60 7.00
C VAL A 198 1.55 -9.06 7.09
N LYS A 199 0.78 -9.99 6.55
CA LYS A 199 1.13 -11.43 6.54
C LYS A 199 2.43 -11.70 5.77
N ASN A 200 2.71 -10.95 4.72
CA ASN A 200 3.91 -11.11 3.89
C ASN A 200 5.05 -10.17 4.28
N HIS A 201 4.88 -9.39 5.34
CA HIS A 201 5.94 -8.56 5.87
C HIS A 201 7.09 -9.40 6.39
N LYS A 202 8.30 -9.08 5.95
CA LYS A 202 9.56 -9.68 6.42
C LYS A 202 10.42 -8.59 7.05
N PRO A 203 10.53 -8.55 8.39
CA PRO A 203 11.36 -7.57 9.08
C PRO A 203 12.80 -7.59 8.55
N TYR A 204 13.43 -6.42 8.49
CA TYR A 204 14.85 -6.35 8.17
C TYR A 204 15.64 -7.07 9.27
N GLN A 205 16.40 -8.07 8.88
CA GLN A 205 17.38 -8.72 9.77
C GLN A 205 18.76 -8.17 9.41
N LYS A 206 19.39 -7.49 10.36
CA LYS A 206 20.80 -7.09 10.20
C LYS A 206 21.60 -8.39 10.17
N LYS A 207 22.22 -8.72 9.03
CA LYS A 207 23.13 -9.87 8.96
C LYS A 207 24.23 -9.63 9.98
N SER A 208 24.45 -10.60 10.88
CA SER A 208 25.58 -10.57 11.78
C SER A 208 26.86 -10.61 10.96
N GLU A 209 27.91 -9.94 11.39
CA GLU A 209 29.23 -9.99 10.73
C GLU A 209 29.77 -11.44 10.59
N LEU A 210 29.24 -12.37 11.38
CA LEU A 210 29.54 -13.80 11.33
C LEU A 210 28.95 -14.53 10.11
N ASP A 211 27.98 -13.94 9.39
CA ASP A 211 27.38 -14.50 8.18
C ASP A 211 28.16 -14.14 6.89
N ILE A 212 29.23 -13.37 7.01
CA ILE A 212 30.19 -13.18 5.93
C ILE A 212 31.09 -14.42 5.93
N ILE A 213 30.66 -15.48 5.27
CA ILE A 213 31.57 -16.62 4.93
C ILE A 213 32.60 -16.04 3.97
N ILE A 214 33.75 -15.63 4.52
CA ILE A 214 34.94 -15.39 3.73
C ILE A 214 35.28 -16.75 3.11
N PRO A 215 35.26 -16.93 1.78
CA PRO A 215 35.61 -18.21 1.20
C PRO A 215 37.02 -18.55 1.67
N THR A 216 37.16 -19.65 2.36
CA THR A 216 38.47 -20.14 2.79
C THR A 216 39.34 -20.40 1.57
N VAL A 217 40.65 -20.24 1.70
CA VAL A 217 41.62 -20.46 0.61
C VAL A 217 41.45 -21.85 -0.04
N GLU A 218 40.96 -22.83 0.71
CA GLU A 218 40.58 -24.16 0.22
C GLU A 218 39.40 -24.17 -0.74
N SER A 219 38.35 -23.34 -0.52
CA SER A 219 37.22 -23.23 -1.45
C SER A 219 37.59 -22.53 -2.76
N ILE A 220 38.50 -21.55 -2.70
CA ILE A 220 39.07 -20.87 -3.89
C ILE A 220 39.92 -21.82 -4.72
N ASN A 221 40.70 -22.69 -4.08
CA ASN A 221 41.52 -23.67 -4.78
C ASN A 221 40.70 -24.80 -5.43
N LYS A 222 39.57 -25.18 -4.82
CA LYS A 222 38.63 -26.16 -5.43
C LYS A 222 37.99 -25.61 -6.72
N THR A 223 37.57 -24.36 -6.72
CA THR A 223 36.97 -23.68 -7.88
C THR A 223 38.02 -23.46 -9.00
N LYS A 224 39.27 -23.13 -8.64
CA LYS A 224 40.37 -23.03 -9.63
C LYS A 224 40.68 -24.37 -10.31
N ASN A 225 40.65 -25.48 -9.59
CA ASN A 225 40.89 -26.81 -10.15
C ASN A 225 39.75 -27.34 -11.05
N GLU A 226 38.53 -26.85 -10.89
CA GLU A 226 37.44 -27.17 -11.80
C GLU A 226 37.48 -26.35 -13.08
N ILE A 227 37.92 -25.08 -13.02
CA ILE A 227 38.01 -24.19 -14.19
C ILE A 227 39.11 -24.64 -15.16
N THR A 228 40.20 -25.26 -14.67
CA THR A 228 41.33 -25.73 -15.51
C THR A 228 41.01 -26.99 -16.32
N LYS A 229 39.87 -27.65 -16.08
CA LYS A 229 39.44 -28.85 -16.84
C LYS A 229 38.47 -28.57 -18.01
N ILE A 230 38.05 -27.33 -18.22
CA ILE A 230 37.16 -26.96 -19.32
C ILE A 230 38.04 -26.57 -20.53
N LYS A 231 38.17 -27.49 -21.49
CA LYS A 231 38.74 -27.20 -22.82
C LYS A 231 37.75 -26.29 -23.54
N ILE A 232 38.19 -25.10 -23.92
CA ILE A 232 37.46 -24.13 -24.72
C ILE A 232 37.42 -24.64 -26.17
N PRO A 233 36.29 -24.94 -26.77
CA PRO A 233 36.17 -25.12 -28.21
C PRO A 233 36.11 -23.76 -28.89
N THR A 234 36.92 -23.59 -29.93
CA THR A 234 36.91 -22.46 -30.86
C THR A 234 35.56 -22.23 -31.49
N GLN A 235 35.18 -20.97 -31.60
CA GLN A 235 33.88 -20.47 -32.15
C GLN A 235 33.57 -20.99 -33.56
N PRO A 236 32.28 -21.13 -33.87
CA PRO A 236 31.73 -20.69 -35.13
C PRO A 236 30.57 -19.73 -34.95
N LYS A 237 30.63 -18.70 -35.76
CA LYS A 237 29.64 -17.83 -36.39
C LYS A 237 28.22 -17.72 -35.78
N GLN A 238 27.84 -16.45 -35.61
CA GLN A 238 26.53 -15.89 -35.32
C GLN A 238 25.38 -16.58 -36.08
N GLU A 239 24.41 -17.03 -35.33
CA GLU A 239 23.03 -17.10 -35.76
C GLU A 239 22.15 -16.40 -34.71
N THR A 240 21.39 -15.44 -35.21
CA THR A 240 20.40 -14.66 -34.48
C THR A 240 19.26 -15.58 -34.04
N SER A 241 19.18 -15.89 -32.74
CA SER A 241 18.05 -16.59 -32.15
C SER A 241 17.33 -15.62 -31.20
N THR A 242 16.12 -15.33 -31.57
CA THR A 242 15.14 -14.60 -30.79
C THR A 242 14.91 -15.26 -29.44
N TYR A 243 15.34 -14.60 -28.38
CA TYR A 243 15.08 -15.01 -27.00
C TYR A 243 13.61 -14.82 -26.65
N ASN A 244 12.91 -15.94 -26.47
CA ASN A 244 11.52 -15.97 -26.02
C ASN A 244 11.51 -16.37 -24.52
N PRO A 245 11.18 -15.47 -23.57
CA PRO A 245 11.25 -15.75 -22.13
C PRO A 245 10.00 -16.41 -21.54
N PHE A 246 9.15 -17.03 -22.35
CA PHE A 246 7.94 -17.68 -21.86
C PHE A 246 8.04 -19.21 -21.91
N ASN A 247 8.75 -19.82 -20.95
CA ASN A 247 8.37 -21.18 -20.52
C ASN A 247 9.04 -21.59 -19.21
N LYS A 248 8.45 -21.19 -18.09
CA LYS A 248 8.51 -21.92 -16.81
C LYS A 248 7.27 -21.57 -15.97
N GLN A 249 6.15 -22.11 -16.38
CA GLN A 249 5.01 -22.31 -15.48
C GLN A 249 5.25 -23.60 -14.72
N LYS A 250 5.49 -23.48 -13.41
CA LYS A 250 4.96 -24.38 -12.37
C LYS A 250 5.48 -23.91 -11.01
N THR A 251 4.55 -23.72 -10.07
CA THR A 251 4.68 -23.47 -8.63
C THR A 251 4.68 -22.01 -8.15
N ALA A 252 3.70 -21.23 -8.60
CA ALA A 252 3.39 -19.92 -7.99
C ALA A 252 1.95 -19.86 -7.44
N VAL A 253 1.43 -20.97 -6.91
CA VAL A 253 -0.01 -21.11 -6.61
C VAL A 253 -0.40 -20.56 -5.22
N GLY A 254 0.55 -20.36 -4.29
CA GLY A 254 0.20 -20.06 -2.90
C GLY A 254 -0.09 -18.57 -2.60
N ILE A 255 0.75 -17.66 -3.07
CA ILE A 255 0.66 -16.23 -2.70
C ILE A 255 -0.22 -15.46 -3.69
N LEU A 256 -0.20 -15.87 -4.94
CA LEU A 256 -0.84 -15.20 -6.07
C LEU A 256 -2.37 -15.29 -6.06
N GLY A 257 -2.92 -16.37 -5.53
CA GLY A 257 -4.38 -16.58 -5.44
C GLY A 257 -5.06 -15.65 -4.43
N ILE A 258 -4.34 -15.22 -3.41
CA ILE A 258 -4.90 -14.46 -2.28
C ILE A 258 -5.04 -12.98 -2.61
N ILE A 259 -4.08 -12.39 -3.34
CA ILE A 259 -4.20 -10.98 -3.77
C ILE A 259 -5.34 -10.83 -4.78
N ALA A 260 -5.45 -11.75 -5.72
CA ALA A 260 -6.57 -11.77 -6.66
C ALA A 260 -7.91 -11.92 -5.95
N SER A 261 -7.99 -12.71 -4.87
CA SER A 261 -9.21 -12.82 -4.05
C SER A 261 -9.44 -11.61 -3.14
N ALA A 262 -8.40 -10.85 -2.80
CA ALA A 262 -8.55 -9.62 -2.02
C ALA A 262 -9.09 -8.44 -2.85
N ILE A 263 -8.83 -8.46 -4.16
CA ILE A 263 -9.28 -7.41 -5.09
C ILE A 263 -10.56 -7.84 -5.83
N ASN A 264 -10.66 -9.13 -6.18
CA ASN A 264 -11.87 -9.78 -6.66
C ASN A 264 -12.48 -10.61 -5.53
N GLY A 265 -12.66 -10.06 -4.36
CA GLY A 265 -13.38 -10.78 -3.32
C GLY A 265 -14.56 -11.51 -3.96
N PRO A 266 -15.03 -12.66 -3.43
CA PRO A 266 -16.26 -13.25 -3.91
C PRO A 266 -17.22 -12.08 -4.09
N GLU A 267 -17.93 -12.01 -5.23
CA GLU A 267 -19.06 -11.09 -5.37
C GLU A 267 -19.61 -10.92 -3.97
N ILE A 268 -19.63 -9.68 -3.43
CA ILE A 268 -20.16 -9.48 -2.09
C ILE A 268 -21.60 -9.99 -2.23
N LYS A 269 -21.79 -11.28 -1.97
CA LYS A 269 -23.10 -11.87 -1.80
C LYS A 269 -23.53 -11.27 -0.47
N PHE A 270 -24.06 -10.02 -0.55
CA PHE A 270 -24.90 -9.55 0.52
C PHE A 270 -25.91 -10.67 0.70
N GLU A 271 -25.93 -11.29 1.86
CA GLU A 271 -26.86 -12.39 2.17
C GLU A 271 -28.31 -11.91 2.20
N HIS A 272 -28.57 -10.72 1.64
CA HIS A 272 -29.91 -10.15 1.52
C HIS A 272 -30.60 -10.71 0.28
N HIS A 273 -31.57 -11.55 0.53
CA HIS A 273 -32.46 -12.12 -0.47
C HIS A 273 -33.88 -11.63 -0.26
N CYS A 274 -34.61 -11.51 -1.33
CA CYS A 274 -36.02 -11.21 -1.25
C CYS A 274 -36.74 -12.24 -0.37
N LEU A 275 -37.46 -11.78 0.64
CA LEU A 275 -38.19 -12.67 1.55
C LEU A 275 -39.29 -13.45 0.85
N HIS A 276 -39.81 -12.95 -0.30
CA HIS A 276 -40.90 -13.55 -1.05
C HIS A 276 -40.40 -14.54 -2.13
N CYS A 277 -39.48 -14.12 -3.02
CA CYS A 277 -39.07 -14.93 -4.17
C CYS A 277 -37.61 -15.40 -4.09
N LYS A 278 -36.90 -15.15 -2.99
CA LYS A 278 -35.48 -15.54 -2.74
C LYS A 278 -34.48 -14.96 -3.73
N SER A 279 -34.88 -14.06 -4.63
CA SER A 279 -33.99 -13.39 -5.55
C SER A 279 -33.00 -12.48 -4.80
N ASN A 280 -31.76 -12.45 -5.25
CA ASN A 280 -30.73 -11.53 -4.77
C ASN A 280 -30.76 -10.16 -5.48
N LYS A 281 -31.63 -10.00 -6.48
CA LYS A 281 -31.84 -8.71 -7.17
C LYS A 281 -32.75 -7.81 -6.35
N ILE A 282 -32.15 -7.15 -5.34
CA ILE A 282 -32.85 -6.26 -4.43
C ILE A 282 -32.13 -4.92 -4.34
N GLU A 283 -32.85 -3.85 -4.15
CA GLU A 283 -32.34 -2.50 -3.91
C GLU A 283 -32.90 -1.91 -2.64
N ILE A 284 -32.14 -1.09 -1.94
CA ILE A 284 -32.65 -0.26 -0.86
C ILE A 284 -33.18 1.05 -1.45
N LYS A 285 -34.46 1.34 -1.17
CA LYS A 285 -35.10 2.61 -1.51
C LYS A 285 -35.49 3.35 -0.22
N TYR A 286 -35.78 4.64 -0.34
CA TYR A 286 -36.22 5.49 0.74
C TYR A 286 -37.69 5.96 0.51
N GLY A 287 -38.47 5.87 1.53
CA GLY A 287 -39.82 6.45 1.64
C GLY A 287 -39.92 7.17 2.98
N ASN A 288 -40.82 6.74 3.86
CA ASN A 288 -40.83 7.18 5.26
C ASN A 288 -39.60 6.61 6.02
N ASN A 289 -39.17 5.42 5.62
CA ASN A 289 -37.94 4.74 6.10
C ASN A 289 -37.26 4.00 4.94
N TYR A 290 -36.05 3.49 5.17
CA TYR A 290 -35.41 2.60 4.21
C TYR A 290 -36.12 1.25 4.13
N TYR A 291 -36.29 0.76 2.90
CA TYR A 291 -36.91 -0.54 2.63
C TYR A 291 -36.23 -1.22 1.46
N PHE A 292 -36.20 -2.55 1.46
CA PHE A 292 -35.78 -3.34 0.32
C PHE A 292 -36.90 -3.42 -0.72
N LYS A 293 -36.56 -3.16 -1.98
CA LYS A 293 -37.40 -3.42 -3.15
C LYS A 293 -36.81 -4.56 -3.95
N CYS A 294 -37.55 -5.63 -4.17
CA CYS A 294 -37.16 -6.71 -5.06
C CYS A 294 -37.37 -6.32 -6.52
N LEU A 295 -36.33 -6.39 -7.34
CA LEU A 295 -36.40 -6.10 -8.77
C LEU A 295 -37.04 -7.25 -9.57
N ASN A 296 -37.10 -8.47 -8.98
CA ASN A 296 -37.69 -9.63 -9.63
C ASN A 296 -39.21 -9.78 -9.41
N CYS A 297 -39.70 -9.60 -8.19
CA CYS A 297 -41.12 -9.75 -7.86
C CYS A 297 -41.82 -8.47 -7.41
N SER A 298 -41.12 -7.33 -7.45
CA SER A 298 -41.60 -5.99 -7.10
C SER A 298 -42.12 -5.81 -5.65
N LYS A 299 -41.98 -6.81 -4.78
CA LYS A 299 -42.35 -6.75 -3.38
C LYS A 299 -41.38 -5.89 -2.58
N ASN A 300 -41.92 -5.16 -1.59
CA ASN A 300 -41.15 -4.33 -0.67
C ASN A 300 -41.19 -4.94 0.73
N TYR A 301 -40.13 -4.76 1.51
CA TYR A 301 -40.08 -5.15 2.92
C TYR A 301 -39.08 -4.25 3.68
N PRO A 302 -39.30 -4.01 5.00
CA PRO A 302 -38.53 -3.06 5.76
C PRO A 302 -37.07 -3.53 5.90
N VAL A 303 -36.16 -2.57 5.96
CA VAL A 303 -34.75 -2.83 6.38
C VAL A 303 -34.72 -2.88 7.90
N THR A 304 -34.50 -4.06 8.45
CA THR A 304 -34.30 -4.28 9.88
C THR A 304 -32.96 -4.94 10.13
N THR A 305 -32.15 -4.33 10.97
CA THR A 305 -30.85 -4.88 11.34
C THR A 305 -30.48 -4.46 12.76
N ALA A 306 -29.75 -5.31 13.46
CA ALA A 306 -29.33 -5.09 14.83
C ALA A 306 -27.79 -5.23 14.98
N CYS A 307 -27.22 -4.47 15.88
CA CYS A 307 -25.80 -4.51 16.18
C CYS A 307 -25.39 -5.90 16.70
N HIS A 308 -24.35 -6.48 16.12
CA HIS A 308 -23.83 -7.78 16.56
C HIS A 308 -23.34 -7.76 18.01
N THR A 309 -22.81 -6.61 18.48
CA THR A 309 -22.24 -6.47 19.83
C THR A 309 -23.31 -6.15 20.88
N CYS A 310 -24.11 -5.09 20.68
CA CYS A 310 -25.06 -4.61 21.72
C CYS A 310 -26.54 -4.92 21.44
N LYS A 311 -26.84 -5.58 20.31
CA LYS A 311 -28.20 -5.98 19.88
C LYS A 311 -29.19 -4.82 19.66
N LYS A 312 -28.77 -3.56 19.78
CA LYS A 312 -29.61 -2.39 19.47
C LYS A 312 -29.84 -2.26 17.96
N THR A 313 -30.98 -1.74 17.58
CA THR A 313 -31.31 -1.45 16.18
C THR A 313 -30.30 -0.47 15.58
N LEU A 314 -29.80 -0.79 14.40
CA LEU A 314 -28.86 0.03 13.66
C LEU A 314 -29.58 1.10 12.83
N LYS A 315 -28.94 2.26 12.66
CA LYS A 315 -29.37 3.27 11.71
C LYS A 315 -28.74 3.00 10.35
N ILE A 316 -29.54 3.18 9.30
CA ILE A 316 -29.03 3.07 7.92
C ILE A 316 -28.65 4.48 7.44
N ARG A 317 -27.38 4.65 7.06
CA ARG A 317 -26.88 5.85 6.38
C ARG A 317 -26.62 5.53 4.92
N LYS A 318 -27.17 6.37 4.04
CA LYS A 318 -26.91 6.26 2.60
C LYS A 318 -25.76 7.17 2.18
N ASP A 319 -24.87 6.63 1.34
CA ASP A 319 -23.85 7.38 0.65
C ASP A 319 -23.80 6.92 -0.81
N LYS A 320 -24.38 7.73 -1.71
CA LYS A 320 -24.62 7.37 -3.12
C LYS A 320 -25.38 6.04 -3.26
N LYS A 321 -24.77 4.99 -3.80
CA LYS A 321 -25.33 3.63 -3.93
C LYS A 321 -25.04 2.73 -2.73
N TYR A 322 -24.21 3.17 -1.79
CA TYR A 322 -23.80 2.41 -0.60
C TYR A 322 -24.71 2.71 0.59
N PHE A 323 -25.01 1.69 1.36
CA PHE A 323 -25.80 1.80 2.59
C PHE A 323 -24.99 1.22 3.74
N PHE A 324 -24.84 1.98 4.80
CA PHE A 324 -24.10 1.62 5.99
C PHE A 324 -25.04 1.43 7.16
N ALA A 325 -24.82 0.38 7.94
CA ALA A 325 -25.50 0.15 9.21
C ALA A 325 -24.63 0.69 10.35
N GLU A 326 -25.16 1.66 11.08
CA GLU A 326 -24.42 2.40 12.11
C GLU A 326 -24.97 2.13 13.51
N CYS A 327 -24.09 1.81 14.45
CA CYS A 327 -24.42 1.67 15.85
C CYS A 327 -23.90 2.86 16.66
N SER A 328 -24.79 3.73 17.12
CA SER A 328 -24.41 4.88 17.96
C SER A 328 -23.91 4.47 19.35
N ALA A 329 -24.32 3.30 19.86
CA ALA A 329 -23.90 2.83 21.17
C ALA A 329 -22.50 2.20 21.15
N CYS A 330 -22.11 1.54 20.05
CA CYS A 330 -20.80 0.92 19.88
C CYS A 330 -19.86 1.75 19.04
N ASN A 331 -20.31 2.87 18.48
CA ASN A 331 -19.59 3.73 17.54
C ASN A 331 -19.03 2.95 16.34
N THR A 332 -19.83 2.03 15.78
CA THR A 332 -19.48 1.21 14.63
C THR A 332 -20.28 1.60 13.41
N SER A 333 -19.69 1.52 12.21
CA SER A 333 -20.34 1.72 10.92
C SER A 333 -19.85 0.63 9.98
N GLU A 334 -20.76 -0.20 9.48
CA GLU A 334 -20.46 -1.33 8.60
C GLU A 334 -21.21 -1.21 7.29
N LEU A 335 -20.57 -1.58 6.18
CA LEU A 335 -21.25 -1.63 4.89
C LEU A 335 -22.35 -2.70 4.94
N PHE A 336 -23.58 -2.28 4.73
CA PHE A 336 -24.77 -3.11 4.88
C PHE A 336 -25.31 -3.61 3.53
N HIS A 337 -25.35 -2.75 2.51
CA HIS A 337 -25.86 -3.08 1.18
C HIS A 337 -25.32 -2.12 0.12
N VAL A 338 -25.27 -2.59 -1.14
CA VAL A 338 -24.95 -1.77 -2.31
C VAL A 338 -26.05 -1.96 -3.34
N ASN A 339 -26.70 -0.88 -3.75
CA ASN A 339 -27.60 -0.91 -4.90
C ASN A 339 -26.77 -1.08 -6.19
N LEU A 340 -27.17 -1.98 -7.07
CA LEU A 340 -26.51 -2.25 -8.35
C LEU A 340 -26.82 -1.19 -9.40
#